data_aff256c5ad73e04a5fd895bb103313bf
#
_entry.id   aff256c5ad73e04a5fd895bb103313bf
#
_cell.length_a   1.000
_cell.length_b   1.000
_cell.length_c   1.000
_cell.angle_alpha   90.00
_cell.angle_beta   90.00
_cell.angle_gamma   90.00
#
_symmetry.space_group_name_H-M   'P 1'
#
loop_
_entity.id
_entity.type
_entity.pdbx_description
1 polymer ?
#
loop_
_entity_poly.entity_id
_entity_poly.type
_entity_poly.pdbx_seq_one_letter_code
_entity_poly.pdbx_strand_id
1 'polypeptide(L)'
;MAGDTLGEERHTSEGCLPCDIYRNILRLMSHLSSEELDRLERLAFGIREFFSERGHNIGTALDQDPSFREGERGRSGLARSMMQSALAAALAAVPEFGLDTGDGGVRVVRSIDRGYSRHYRMLSTKEHEGAFRILSSSDGILDVADDDSMFIEESWVLAYTLDQNNQVEHLFVAQVMDRLEGNPGELVLGPEYMLAGRPPTGDGGFQPTDEDLPMDDVDEDETGVADAG
;
A
#
# COMPACT_ATOMS: atom_id res chain seq x y z
N MET A 1 36.99 8.33 72.46
CA MET A 1 37.30 9.06 71.22
C MET A 1 36.24 8.63 70.22
N ALA A 2 35.35 9.54 69.97
CA ALA A 2 34.19 9.34 69.10
C ALA A 2 34.60 9.52 67.61
N GLY A 3 34.14 8.63 66.74
CA GLY A 3 34.30 8.74 65.30
C GLY A 3 32.93 8.86 64.71
N ASP A 4 32.62 10.08 64.25
CA ASP A 4 31.37 10.40 63.49
C ASP A 4 31.37 9.71 62.14
N THR A 5 30.36 8.90 61.89
CA THR A 5 30.02 8.39 60.54
C THR A 5 28.94 9.28 59.95
N LEU A 6 29.35 10.15 59.04
CA LEU A 6 28.48 10.93 58.17
C LEU A 6 27.68 9.99 57.25
N GLY A 7 26.36 10.02 57.42
CA GLY A 7 25.41 9.35 56.55
C GLY A 7 25.34 10.06 55.20
N GLU A 8 25.62 9.34 54.15
CA GLU A 8 25.50 9.77 52.75
C GLU A 8 24.03 9.54 52.32
N GLU A 9 23.27 10.64 52.33
CA GLU A 9 21.92 10.65 51.78
C GLU A 9 22.00 10.46 50.26
N ARG A 10 21.62 9.28 49.80
CA ARG A 10 21.39 9.02 48.37
C ARG A 10 20.12 9.71 47.94
N HIS A 11 20.26 10.83 47.27
CA HIS A 11 19.21 11.38 46.45
C HIS A 11 18.80 10.32 45.40
N THR A 12 17.68 9.66 45.62
CA THR A 12 16.97 8.93 44.59
C THR A 12 16.41 9.96 43.60
N SER A 13 17.08 10.11 42.45
CA SER A 13 16.53 10.83 41.33
C SER A 13 15.27 10.10 40.91
N GLU A 14 14.13 10.73 41.14
CA GLU A 14 12.84 10.32 40.57
C GLU A 14 13.03 10.22 39.06
N GLY A 15 12.99 8.97 38.54
CA GLY A 15 13.24 8.64 37.16
C GLY A 15 12.17 9.26 36.29
N CYS A 16 12.58 10.24 35.51
CA CYS A 16 11.85 10.62 34.33
C CYS A 16 11.68 9.32 33.48
N LEU A 17 10.45 8.92 33.23
CA LEU A 17 10.17 7.77 32.35
C LEU A 17 10.99 7.95 31.07
N PRO A 18 11.72 6.92 30.62
CA PRO A 18 12.62 7.05 29.48
C PRO A 18 11.81 7.57 28.27
N CYS A 19 12.36 8.56 27.57
CA CYS A 19 11.74 9.14 26.37
C CYS A 19 11.33 8.07 25.34
N ASP A 20 11.97 6.91 25.39
CA ASP A 20 11.66 5.76 24.55
C ASP A 20 10.27 5.14 24.82
N ILE A 21 9.80 5.17 26.08
CA ILE A 21 8.45 4.69 26.41
C ILE A 21 7.40 5.65 25.86
N TYR A 22 7.63 6.96 25.93
CA TYR A 22 6.74 7.96 25.33
C TYR A 22 6.73 7.87 23.81
N ARG A 23 7.87 7.68 23.15
CA ARG A 23 7.95 7.44 21.71
C ARG A 23 7.18 6.18 21.29
N ASN A 24 7.28 5.10 22.07
CA ASN A 24 6.56 3.86 21.78
C ASN A 24 5.05 4.00 22.01
N ILE A 25 4.61 4.73 23.04
CA ILE A 25 3.18 4.98 23.27
C ILE A 25 2.59 5.86 22.17
N LEU A 26 3.31 6.87 21.69
CA LEU A 26 2.87 7.70 20.56
C LEU A 26 2.83 6.90 19.25
N ARG A 27 3.76 5.98 19.02
CA ARG A 27 3.72 5.04 17.89
C ARG A 27 2.51 4.10 17.94
N LEU A 28 2.09 3.67 19.14
CA LEU A 28 0.91 2.81 19.33
C LEU A 28 -0.42 3.51 19.03
N MET A 29 -0.43 4.83 18.84
CA MET A 29 -1.64 5.63 18.61
C MET A 29 -1.68 6.31 17.24
N SER A 30 -0.75 6.02 16.33
CA SER A 30 -0.80 6.59 15.00
C SER A 30 -1.90 5.90 14.18
N HIS A 31 -3.04 6.56 14.10
CA HIS A 31 -4.11 6.15 13.21
C HIS A 31 -3.97 6.87 11.87
N LEU A 32 -4.24 6.15 10.79
CA LEU A 32 -4.40 6.76 9.49
C LEU A 32 -5.55 7.77 9.54
N SER A 33 -5.35 8.95 8.97
CA SER A 33 -6.44 9.88 8.79
C SER A 33 -7.45 9.32 7.77
N SER A 34 -8.70 9.78 7.84
CA SER A 34 -9.70 9.40 6.82
C SER A 34 -9.26 9.81 5.43
N GLU A 35 -8.60 10.95 5.30
CA GLU A 35 -8.08 11.46 4.04
C GLU A 35 -6.95 10.59 3.48
N GLU A 36 -6.04 10.16 4.33
CA GLU A 36 -4.97 9.21 3.95
C GLU A 36 -5.55 7.86 3.55
N LEU A 37 -6.55 7.38 4.30
CA LEU A 37 -7.22 6.12 3.97
C LEU A 37 -7.95 6.21 2.62
N ASP A 38 -8.61 7.33 2.31
CA ASP A 38 -9.25 7.54 1.02
C ASP A 38 -8.24 7.57 -0.15
N ARG A 39 -7.04 8.13 0.07
CA ARG A 39 -5.96 8.08 -0.92
C ARG A 39 -5.47 6.64 -1.14
N LEU A 40 -5.30 5.88 -0.06
CA LEU A 40 -4.92 4.47 -0.12
C LEU A 40 -5.99 3.61 -0.81
N GLU A 41 -7.26 3.88 -0.58
CA GLU A 41 -8.37 3.19 -1.26
C GLU A 41 -8.37 3.47 -2.79
N ARG A 42 -8.08 4.72 -3.21
CA ARG A 42 -7.93 5.06 -4.63
C ARG A 42 -6.71 4.35 -5.25
N LEU A 43 -5.60 4.29 -4.52
CA LEU A 43 -4.41 3.54 -4.95
C LEU A 43 -4.73 2.06 -5.11
N ALA A 44 -5.42 1.48 -4.13
CA ALA A 44 -5.85 0.08 -4.13
C ALA A 44 -6.79 -0.23 -5.31
N PHE A 45 -7.70 0.68 -5.63
CA PHE A 45 -8.57 0.57 -6.79
C PHE A 45 -7.77 0.44 -8.09
N GLY A 46 -6.82 1.35 -8.33
CA GLY A 46 -5.98 1.31 -9.52
C GLY A 46 -5.13 0.04 -9.62
N ILE A 47 -4.61 -0.46 -8.48
CA ILE A 47 -3.88 -1.73 -8.44
C ILE A 47 -4.79 -2.91 -8.82
N ARG A 48 -6.01 -2.99 -8.26
CA ARG A 48 -6.97 -4.06 -8.55
C ARG A 48 -7.45 -4.02 -10.01
N GLU A 49 -7.72 -2.84 -10.53
CA GLU A 49 -8.08 -2.65 -11.94
C GLU A 49 -6.97 -3.15 -12.86
N PHE A 50 -5.72 -2.77 -12.62
CA PHE A 50 -4.58 -3.26 -13.39
C PHE A 50 -4.47 -4.80 -13.38
N PHE A 51 -4.67 -5.42 -12.22
CA PHE A 51 -4.63 -6.88 -12.10
C PHE A 51 -5.85 -7.56 -12.75
N SER A 52 -7.04 -6.95 -12.71
CA SER A 52 -8.21 -7.49 -13.40
C SER A 52 -8.00 -7.58 -14.91
N GLU A 53 -7.27 -6.62 -15.47
CA GLU A 53 -6.94 -6.61 -16.90
C GLU A 53 -5.77 -7.53 -17.27
N ARG A 54 -4.73 -7.58 -16.42
CA ARG A 54 -3.43 -8.15 -16.79
C ARG A 54 -2.96 -9.32 -15.95
N GLY A 55 -3.62 -9.64 -14.84
CA GLY A 55 -3.20 -10.71 -13.92
C GLY A 55 -3.09 -12.07 -14.60
N HIS A 56 -3.93 -12.35 -15.60
CA HIS A 56 -3.87 -13.56 -16.39
C HIS A 56 -2.54 -13.77 -17.14
N ASN A 57 -1.80 -12.69 -17.44
CA ASN A 57 -0.50 -12.78 -18.14
C ASN A 57 0.56 -13.53 -17.33
N ILE A 58 0.45 -13.55 -16.00
CA ILE A 58 1.34 -14.37 -15.15
C ILE A 58 1.17 -15.85 -15.49
N GLY A 59 -0.08 -16.32 -15.56
CA GLY A 59 -0.40 -17.70 -15.94
C GLY A 59 0.09 -18.01 -17.35
N THR A 60 -0.18 -17.14 -18.31
CA THR A 60 0.25 -17.28 -19.69
C THR A 60 1.78 -17.41 -19.81
N ALA A 61 2.54 -16.57 -19.09
CA ALA A 61 3.99 -16.64 -19.11
C ALA A 61 4.52 -17.95 -18.50
N LEU A 62 3.91 -18.42 -17.42
CA LEU A 62 4.26 -19.71 -16.80
C LEU A 62 3.92 -20.90 -17.71
N ASP A 63 2.90 -20.77 -18.57
CA ASP A 63 2.53 -21.82 -19.49
C ASP A 63 3.43 -21.89 -20.72
N GLN A 64 4.00 -20.76 -21.13
CA GLN A 64 4.92 -20.69 -22.28
C GLN A 64 6.29 -21.29 -22.01
N ASP A 65 6.79 -21.20 -20.79
CA ASP A 65 8.10 -21.72 -20.43
C ASP A 65 8.02 -22.63 -19.18
N PRO A 66 8.15 -23.97 -19.37
CA PRO A 66 8.10 -24.91 -18.26
C PRO A 66 9.15 -24.62 -17.16
N SER A 67 10.26 -23.95 -17.49
CA SER A 67 11.30 -23.62 -16.50
C SER A 67 10.80 -22.65 -15.44
N PHE A 68 9.80 -21.83 -15.74
CA PHE A 68 9.16 -20.94 -14.77
C PHE A 68 8.22 -21.69 -13.80
N ARG A 69 7.82 -22.91 -14.16
CA ARG A 69 7.00 -23.78 -13.29
C ARG A 69 7.85 -24.53 -12.26
N GLU A 70 9.14 -24.70 -12.51
CA GLU A 70 10.07 -25.40 -11.62
C GLU A 70 10.38 -24.52 -10.40
N GLY A 71 9.42 -24.43 -9.49
CA GLY A 71 9.53 -23.74 -8.23
C GLY A 71 8.70 -22.45 -8.13
N GLU A 72 8.39 -22.07 -6.90
CA GLU A 72 7.60 -20.85 -6.58
C GLU A 72 8.28 -19.55 -7.03
N ARG A 73 9.57 -19.57 -7.32
CA ARG A 73 10.37 -18.37 -7.64
C ARG A 73 9.95 -17.69 -8.94
N GLY A 74 9.60 -18.46 -9.97
CA GLY A 74 9.15 -17.90 -11.24
C GLY A 74 7.87 -17.11 -11.10
N ARG A 75 6.84 -17.74 -10.51
CA ARG A 75 5.53 -17.09 -10.26
C ARG A 75 5.67 -15.86 -9.35
N SER A 76 6.40 -15.97 -8.25
CA SER A 76 6.56 -14.87 -7.31
C SER A 76 7.36 -13.70 -7.92
N GLY A 77 8.35 -13.98 -8.78
CA GLY A 77 9.09 -12.95 -9.52
C GLY A 77 8.22 -12.18 -10.50
N LEU A 78 7.41 -12.90 -11.30
CA LEU A 78 6.45 -12.30 -12.24
C LEU A 78 5.37 -11.49 -11.51
N ALA A 79 4.81 -12.04 -10.43
CA ALA A 79 3.82 -11.37 -9.60
C ALA A 79 4.37 -10.07 -9.00
N ARG A 80 5.60 -10.10 -8.47
CA ARG A 80 6.27 -8.91 -7.94
C ARG A 80 6.50 -7.85 -9.01
N SER A 81 6.98 -8.24 -10.19
CA SER A 81 7.22 -7.32 -11.31
C SER A 81 5.92 -6.68 -11.78
N MET A 82 4.85 -7.48 -11.90
CA MET A 82 3.52 -6.99 -12.27
C MET A 82 2.95 -6.04 -11.21
N MET A 83 3.10 -6.36 -9.93
CA MET A 83 2.67 -5.51 -8.83
C MET A 83 3.41 -4.16 -8.82
N GLN A 84 4.71 -4.15 -9.12
CA GLN A 84 5.47 -2.90 -9.29
C GLN A 84 4.95 -2.04 -10.44
N SER A 85 4.53 -2.67 -11.53
CA SER A 85 3.92 -1.98 -12.68
C SER A 85 2.54 -1.44 -12.34
N ALA A 86 1.72 -2.25 -11.65
CA ALA A 86 0.41 -1.83 -11.15
C ALA A 86 0.50 -0.63 -10.21
N LEU A 87 1.45 -0.67 -9.27
CA LEU A 87 1.71 0.44 -8.35
C LEU A 87 2.08 1.72 -9.10
N ALA A 88 3.00 1.63 -10.07
CA ALA A 88 3.41 2.80 -10.85
C ALA A 88 2.25 3.38 -11.67
N ALA A 89 1.37 2.53 -12.22
CA ALA A 89 0.19 2.97 -12.94
C ALA A 89 -0.84 3.63 -12.02
N ALA A 90 -1.11 3.01 -10.86
CA ALA A 90 -2.08 3.52 -9.89
C ALA A 90 -1.64 4.86 -9.26
N LEU A 91 -0.34 5.05 -9.02
CA LEU A 91 0.20 6.32 -8.50
C LEU A 91 -0.01 7.51 -9.43
N ALA A 92 -0.14 7.28 -10.74
CA ALA A 92 -0.47 8.35 -11.68
C ALA A 92 -1.84 8.99 -11.40
N ALA A 93 -2.76 8.25 -10.80
CA ALA A 93 -4.09 8.71 -10.42
C ALA A 93 -4.16 9.27 -8.98
N VAL A 94 -3.07 9.16 -8.20
CA VAL A 94 -2.99 9.63 -6.81
C VAL A 94 -1.70 10.44 -6.63
N PRO A 95 -1.63 11.67 -7.18
CA PRO A 95 -0.41 12.47 -7.21
C PRO A 95 0.08 12.93 -5.83
N GLU A 96 -0.75 12.78 -4.80
CA GLU A 96 -0.40 13.08 -3.42
C GLU A 96 0.63 12.12 -2.83
N PHE A 97 0.81 10.95 -3.46
CA PHE A 97 1.86 10.01 -3.11
C PHE A 97 3.12 10.21 -3.97
N GLY A 98 4.27 10.23 -3.31
CA GLY A 98 5.57 10.13 -3.98
C GLY A 98 6.00 8.67 -4.16
N LEU A 99 6.76 8.41 -5.21
CA LEU A 99 7.41 7.10 -5.41
C LEU A 99 8.91 7.28 -5.29
N ASP A 100 9.48 6.76 -4.23
CA ASP A 100 10.93 6.71 -4.04
C ASP A 100 11.46 5.34 -4.46
N THR A 101 12.60 5.35 -5.14
CA THR A 101 13.33 4.13 -5.44
C THR A 101 14.46 4.01 -4.43
N GLY A 102 14.25 3.18 -3.43
CA GLY A 102 15.26 2.88 -2.42
C GLY A 102 16.38 1.99 -2.96
N ASP A 103 17.41 1.80 -2.15
CA ASP A 103 18.52 0.91 -2.46
C ASP A 103 18.04 -0.51 -2.83
N GLY A 104 18.65 -1.10 -3.84
CA GLY A 104 18.25 -2.43 -4.33
C GLY A 104 16.97 -2.47 -5.16
N GLY A 105 16.46 -1.32 -5.63
CA GLY A 105 15.26 -1.25 -6.50
C GLY A 105 13.94 -1.50 -5.75
N VAL A 106 13.95 -1.38 -4.43
CA VAL A 106 12.72 -1.43 -3.63
C VAL A 106 11.95 -0.15 -3.86
N ARG A 107 10.70 -0.27 -4.29
CA ARG A 107 9.80 0.88 -4.45
C ARG A 107 9.09 1.16 -3.13
N VAL A 108 9.20 2.39 -2.68
CA VAL A 108 8.57 2.88 -1.47
C VAL A 108 7.61 4.01 -1.86
N VAL A 109 6.35 3.87 -1.49
CA VAL A 109 5.37 4.95 -1.64
C VAL A 109 5.49 5.84 -0.42
N ARG A 110 5.71 7.13 -0.65
CA ARG A 110 5.82 8.12 0.42
C ARG A 110 4.59 9.00 0.47
N SER A 111 4.08 9.21 1.66
CA SER A 111 3.01 10.15 1.94
C SER A 111 3.41 11.08 3.08
N ILE A 112 2.99 12.35 2.97
CA ILE A 112 3.10 13.33 4.06
C ILE A 112 1.69 13.73 4.45
N ASP A 113 1.30 13.42 5.70
CA ASP A 113 -0.01 13.74 6.23
C ASP A 113 0.10 14.17 7.69
N ARG A 114 -0.43 15.34 8.03
CA ARG A 114 -0.56 15.87 9.40
C ARG A 114 0.71 15.78 10.27
N GLY A 115 1.88 16.03 9.67
CA GLY A 115 3.16 16.00 10.38
C GLY A 115 3.80 14.61 10.45
N TYR A 116 3.22 13.61 9.80
CA TYR A 116 3.80 12.29 9.60
C TYR A 116 4.31 12.13 8.17
N SER A 117 5.47 11.53 8.02
CA SER A 117 6.02 11.05 6.75
C SER A 117 5.98 9.53 6.77
N ARG A 118 5.07 8.95 5.98
CA ARG A 118 4.83 7.51 5.95
C ARG A 118 5.45 6.88 4.73
N HIS A 119 6.17 5.80 4.96
CA HIS A 119 6.91 5.06 3.96
C HIS A 119 6.28 3.67 3.78
N TYR A 120 5.42 3.52 2.77
CA TYR A 120 4.74 2.27 2.46
C TYR A 120 5.63 1.40 1.58
N ARG A 121 6.17 0.34 2.12
CA ARG A 121 6.94 -0.66 1.37
C ARG A 121 6.02 -1.77 0.89
N MET A 122 6.02 -2.00 -0.43
CA MET A 122 5.18 -3.04 -1.02
C MET A 122 5.80 -4.42 -0.82
N LEU A 123 5.06 -5.32 -0.18
CA LEU A 123 5.49 -6.68 0.14
C LEU A 123 4.38 -7.70 -0.14
N SER A 124 4.77 -8.87 -0.67
CA SER A 124 3.85 -10.00 -0.71
C SER A 124 3.73 -10.65 0.66
N THR A 125 2.53 -11.12 0.98
CA THR A 125 2.27 -11.85 2.22
C THR A 125 1.59 -13.18 1.93
N LYS A 126 1.58 -14.05 2.92
CA LYS A 126 0.78 -15.28 2.91
C LYS A 126 -0.10 -15.27 4.15
N GLU A 127 -1.36 -15.62 3.97
CA GLU A 127 -2.24 -15.89 5.08
C GLU A 127 -1.89 -17.24 5.69
N HIS A 128 -1.77 -17.27 6.99
CA HIS A 128 -1.53 -18.49 7.76
C HIS A 128 -2.39 -18.46 9.02
N GLU A 129 -3.30 -19.42 9.15
CA GLU A 129 -4.21 -19.52 10.30
C GLU A 129 -5.02 -18.24 10.60
N GLY A 130 -5.42 -17.51 9.55
CA GLY A 130 -6.21 -16.29 9.69
C GLY A 130 -5.41 -15.04 10.02
N ALA A 131 -4.08 -15.11 10.00
CA ALA A 131 -3.17 -13.97 10.18
C ALA A 131 -2.24 -13.82 8.98
N PHE A 132 -1.87 -12.60 8.66
CA PHE A 132 -0.91 -12.32 7.60
C PHE A 132 0.51 -12.29 8.15
N ARG A 133 1.40 -13.10 7.54
CA ARG A 133 2.81 -13.15 7.92
C ARG A 133 3.67 -12.56 6.82
N ILE A 134 4.46 -11.55 7.17
CA ILE A 134 5.37 -10.88 6.24
C ILE A 134 6.80 -11.16 6.68
N LEU A 135 7.56 -11.76 5.77
CA LEU A 135 8.99 -12.02 5.97
C LEU A 135 9.80 -10.98 5.20
N SER A 136 10.76 -10.37 5.86
CA SER A 136 11.69 -9.41 5.25
C SER A 136 13.12 -9.77 5.56
N SER A 137 13.96 -9.80 4.51
CA SER A 137 15.41 -9.92 4.64
C SER A 137 16.12 -8.57 4.78
N SER A 138 15.36 -7.45 4.68
CA SER A 138 15.91 -6.11 4.77
C SER A 138 15.81 -5.59 6.19
N ASP A 139 16.95 -5.27 6.80
CA ASP A 139 17.01 -4.61 8.10
C ASP A 139 16.55 -3.14 8.00
N GLY A 140 16.78 -2.49 6.87
CA GLY A 140 16.41 -1.09 6.63
C GLY A 140 14.91 -0.81 6.53
N ILE A 141 14.03 -1.77 6.86
CA ILE A 141 12.57 -1.50 6.90
C ILE A 141 12.20 -0.63 8.10
N LEU A 142 13.03 -0.64 9.15
CA LEU A 142 12.85 0.16 10.36
C LEU A 142 13.71 1.44 10.35
N ASP A 143 14.71 1.51 9.47
CA ASP A 143 15.67 2.62 9.38
C ASP A 143 15.11 3.78 8.53
N VAL A 144 13.96 4.31 8.95
CA VAL A 144 13.33 5.46 8.27
C VAL A 144 13.54 6.76 9.06
N ALA A 145 14.07 6.66 10.27
CA ALA A 145 14.28 7.81 11.14
C ALA A 145 15.41 8.71 10.59
N ASP A 146 15.02 9.86 10.05
CA ASP A 146 15.92 10.98 9.79
C ASP A 146 15.82 11.93 10.98
N ASP A 147 16.90 12.04 11.77
CA ASP A 147 16.92 12.89 12.96
C ASP A 147 16.76 14.38 12.62
N ASP A 148 17.01 14.76 11.36
CA ASP A 148 16.85 16.14 10.85
C ASP A 148 15.48 16.37 10.18
N SER A 149 14.61 15.35 10.12
CA SER A 149 13.28 15.49 9.52
C SER A 149 12.35 16.34 10.38
N MET A 150 11.62 17.26 9.73
CA MET A 150 10.54 18.02 10.37
C MET A 150 9.29 17.17 10.62
N PHE A 151 9.25 15.94 10.10
CA PHE A 151 8.13 15.03 10.18
C PHE A 151 8.46 13.83 11.07
N ILE A 152 7.43 13.25 11.66
CA ILE A 152 7.56 11.96 12.34
C ILE A 152 7.58 10.87 11.26
N GLU A 153 8.74 10.23 11.10
CA GLU A 153 8.91 9.18 10.10
C GLU A 153 8.31 7.86 10.59
N GLU A 154 7.50 7.24 9.75
CA GLU A 154 6.83 5.97 10.05
C GLU A 154 7.05 4.96 8.93
N SER A 155 7.40 3.72 9.32
CA SER A 155 7.50 2.59 8.41
C SER A 155 6.17 1.85 8.33
N TRP A 156 5.67 1.67 7.12
CA TRP A 156 4.44 0.95 6.83
C TRP A 156 4.68 -0.11 5.76
N VAL A 157 3.86 -1.12 5.75
CA VAL A 157 3.77 -2.07 4.64
C VAL A 157 2.49 -1.81 3.85
N LEU A 158 2.59 -1.93 2.53
CA LEU A 158 1.47 -2.14 1.62
C LEU A 158 1.55 -3.60 1.19
N ALA A 159 0.78 -4.46 1.86
CA ALA A 159 0.89 -5.90 1.72
C ALA A 159 -0.21 -6.46 0.83
N TYR A 160 0.11 -7.51 0.06
CA TYR A 160 -0.84 -8.12 -0.85
C TYR A 160 -0.73 -9.64 -0.90
N THR A 161 -1.87 -10.29 -1.19
CA THR A 161 -1.94 -11.69 -1.65
C THR A 161 -2.55 -11.74 -3.05
N LEU A 162 -2.19 -12.78 -3.81
CA LEU A 162 -2.82 -13.09 -5.08
C LEU A 162 -3.51 -14.45 -4.97
N ASP A 163 -4.69 -14.54 -5.53
CA ASP A 163 -5.45 -15.78 -5.66
C ASP A 163 -4.84 -16.74 -6.70
N GLN A 164 -5.51 -17.86 -6.94
CA GLN A 164 -5.09 -18.85 -7.93
C GLN A 164 -5.13 -18.33 -9.36
N ASN A 165 -5.98 -17.33 -9.64
CA ASN A 165 -6.14 -16.68 -10.95
C ASN A 165 -5.21 -15.48 -11.11
N ASN A 166 -4.30 -15.27 -10.15
CA ASN A 166 -3.39 -14.11 -10.07
C ASN A 166 -4.12 -12.76 -9.97
N GLN A 167 -5.32 -12.76 -9.36
CA GLN A 167 -6.01 -11.53 -8.98
C GLN A 167 -5.64 -11.14 -7.55
N VAL A 168 -5.71 -9.84 -7.25
CA VAL A 168 -5.44 -9.34 -5.89
C VAL A 168 -6.58 -9.78 -4.97
N GLU A 169 -6.30 -10.74 -4.10
CA GLU A 169 -7.25 -11.27 -3.11
C GLU A 169 -7.33 -10.32 -1.91
N HIS A 170 -6.19 -10.12 -1.24
CA HIS A 170 -6.08 -9.18 -0.13
C HIS A 170 -5.09 -8.07 -0.46
N LEU A 171 -5.44 -6.88 -0.06
CA LEU A 171 -4.57 -5.70 -0.09
C LEU A 171 -4.82 -4.92 1.20
N PHE A 172 -3.78 -4.64 1.96
CA PHE A 172 -3.91 -3.91 3.22
C PHE A 172 -2.65 -3.11 3.52
N VAL A 173 -2.79 -2.16 4.42
CA VAL A 173 -1.66 -1.45 5.00
C VAL A 173 -1.60 -1.69 6.50
N ALA A 174 -0.38 -1.77 7.04
CA ALA A 174 -0.13 -1.89 8.46
C ALA A 174 1.19 -1.19 8.82
N GLN A 175 1.23 -0.58 9.99
CA GLN A 175 2.45 0.00 10.52
C GLN A 175 3.41 -1.12 10.92
N VAL A 176 4.69 -0.96 10.59
CA VAL A 176 5.73 -1.87 11.06
C VAL A 176 6.17 -1.42 12.45
N MET A 177 5.87 -2.23 13.44
CA MET A 177 6.18 -1.95 14.84
C MET A 177 7.56 -2.45 15.23
N ASP A 178 7.94 -3.63 14.72
CA ASP A 178 9.19 -4.30 15.04
C ASP A 178 9.50 -5.37 13.98
N ARG A 179 10.67 -5.99 14.08
CA ARG A 179 11.08 -7.14 13.28
C ARG A 179 11.71 -8.18 14.19
N LEU A 180 11.16 -9.37 14.18
CA LEU A 180 11.73 -10.51 14.89
C LEU A 180 13.04 -10.95 14.25
N GLU A 181 13.98 -11.40 15.07
CA GLU A 181 15.26 -11.93 14.60
C GLU A 181 15.05 -13.12 13.65
N GLY A 182 15.85 -13.16 12.60
CA GLY A 182 15.79 -14.23 11.60
C GLY A 182 16.29 -13.77 10.23
N ASN A 183 16.55 -14.72 9.35
CA ASN A 183 16.92 -14.44 7.96
C ASN A 183 16.15 -15.38 7.00
N PRO A 184 15.01 -14.92 6.43
CA PRO A 184 14.37 -13.62 6.66
C PRO A 184 13.74 -13.51 8.06
N GLY A 185 13.70 -12.28 8.60
CA GLY A 185 12.99 -11.96 9.84
C GLY A 185 11.51 -11.72 9.58
N GLU A 186 10.67 -11.95 10.59
CA GLU A 186 9.23 -11.70 10.53
C GLU A 186 8.90 -10.30 11.04
N LEU A 187 8.05 -9.57 10.31
CA LEU A 187 7.63 -8.23 10.73
C LEU A 187 6.52 -8.33 11.76
N VAL A 188 6.65 -7.53 12.83
CA VAL A 188 5.58 -7.31 13.81
C VAL A 188 4.77 -6.13 13.32
N LEU A 189 3.49 -6.38 13.03
CA LEU A 189 2.59 -5.39 12.46
C LEU A 189 1.67 -4.80 13.52
N GLY A 190 1.32 -3.53 13.36
CA GLY A 190 0.20 -2.90 14.04
C GLY A 190 -1.15 -3.33 13.44
N PRO A 191 -2.24 -2.61 13.77
CA PRO A 191 -3.54 -2.88 13.19
C PRO A 191 -3.52 -2.86 11.67
N GLU A 192 -4.18 -3.84 11.04
CA GLU A 192 -4.29 -3.95 9.60
C GLU A 192 -5.50 -3.15 9.10
N TYR A 193 -5.28 -2.33 8.08
CA TYR A 193 -6.33 -1.60 7.38
C TYR A 193 -6.53 -2.22 6.01
N MET A 194 -7.60 -3.04 5.89
CA MET A 194 -7.94 -3.70 4.63
C MET A 194 -8.41 -2.68 3.60
N LEU A 195 -7.85 -2.74 2.40
CA LEU A 195 -8.17 -1.84 1.29
C LEU A 195 -9.06 -2.58 0.29
N ALA A 196 -10.32 -2.14 0.23
CA ALA A 196 -11.30 -2.72 -0.69
C ALA A 196 -11.07 -2.28 -2.15
N GLY A 197 -10.41 -1.14 -2.34
CA GLY A 197 -10.24 -0.52 -3.65
C GLY A 197 -11.53 0.17 -4.09
N ARG A 198 -11.94 1.22 -3.37
CA ARG A 198 -13.12 1.99 -3.75
C ARG A 198 -12.79 2.90 -4.94
N PRO A 199 -13.64 2.93 -5.97
CA PRO A 199 -13.49 3.91 -7.03
C PRO A 199 -13.54 5.32 -6.45
N PRO A 200 -12.81 6.28 -7.04
CA PRO A 200 -12.91 7.66 -6.59
C PRO A 200 -14.38 8.07 -6.61
N THR A 201 -14.89 8.48 -5.46
CA THR A 201 -16.20 9.15 -5.40
C THR A 201 -16.00 10.51 -6.05
N GLY A 202 -16.15 10.54 -7.38
CA GLY A 202 -16.18 11.80 -8.08
C GLY A 202 -17.39 12.57 -7.62
N ASP A 203 -17.19 13.79 -7.16
CA ASP A 203 -18.26 14.81 -7.12
C ASP A 203 -18.78 15.17 -8.52
N GLY A 204 -18.32 14.45 -9.52
CA GLY A 204 -18.80 14.46 -10.89
C GLY A 204 -19.85 13.36 -11.09
N GLY A 205 -20.95 13.40 -10.34
CA GLY A 205 -22.14 12.72 -10.78
C GLY A 205 -22.39 13.20 -12.21
N PHE A 206 -22.32 12.28 -13.17
CA PHE A 206 -22.87 12.52 -14.50
C PHE A 206 -24.33 12.97 -14.26
N GLN A 207 -24.54 14.27 -14.19
CA GLN A 207 -25.85 14.84 -14.36
C GLN A 207 -26.09 14.73 -15.86
N PRO A 208 -26.99 13.82 -16.30
CA PRO A 208 -27.45 13.91 -17.66
C PRO A 208 -28.00 15.32 -17.82
N THR A 209 -27.31 16.17 -18.51
CA THR A 209 -27.87 17.40 -19.03
C THR A 209 -29.00 16.93 -19.93
N ASP A 210 -30.24 17.32 -19.59
CA ASP A 210 -31.41 17.21 -20.47
C ASP A 210 -31.24 18.18 -21.68
N GLU A 211 -30.07 18.22 -22.25
CA GLU A 211 -29.88 18.72 -23.60
C GLU A 211 -30.30 17.57 -24.49
N ASP A 212 -31.62 17.56 -24.75
CA ASP A 212 -32.22 16.85 -25.87
C ASP A 212 -31.30 17.05 -27.08
N LEU A 213 -30.57 15.99 -27.42
CA LEU A 213 -29.99 15.92 -28.78
C LEU A 213 -31.16 16.06 -29.72
N PRO A 214 -31.24 17.10 -30.54
CA PRO A 214 -32.29 17.18 -31.53
C PRO A 214 -32.14 15.93 -32.38
N MET A 215 -33.08 15.01 -32.24
CA MET A 215 -33.27 13.97 -33.25
C MET A 215 -33.69 14.74 -34.48
N ASP A 216 -32.76 14.96 -35.39
CA ASP A 216 -33.09 15.34 -36.75
C ASP A 216 -34.00 14.23 -37.29
N ASP A 217 -35.27 14.56 -37.38
CA ASP A 217 -36.25 13.79 -38.12
C ASP A 217 -35.71 13.68 -39.56
N VAL A 218 -35.13 12.53 -39.86
CA VAL A 218 -34.79 12.19 -41.23
C VAL A 218 -36.14 11.96 -41.95
N ASP A 219 -36.61 13.01 -42.61
CA ASP A 219 -37.72 12.92 -43.53
C ASP A 219 -37.42 11.78 -44.54
N GLU A 220 -38.13 10.69 -44.43
CA GLU A 220 -38.19 9.63 -45.44
C GLU A 220 -38.89 10.21 -46.68
N ASP A 221 -38.10 10.83 -47.56
CA ASP A 221 -38.56 11.18 -48.89
C ASP A 221 -38.91 9.90 -49.64
N GLU A 222 -40.20 9.67 -49.72
CA GLU A 222 -40.85 8.76 -50.68
C GLU A 222 -40.41 9.13 -52.10
N THR A 223 -39.38 8.50 -52.61
CA THR A 223 -39.12 8.53 -54.05
C THR A 223 -40.00 7.48 -54.77
N GLY A 224 -41.02 8.00 -55.34
CA GLY A 224 -41.97 7.28 -56.16
C GLY A 224 -41.32 6.45 -57.30
N VAL A 225 -41.78 5.21 -57.38
CA VAL A 225 -41.55 4.34 -58.51
C VAL A 225 -42.30 4.91 -59.71
N ALA A 226 -41.55 5.41 -60.69
CA ALA A 226 -42.08 5.67 -62.01
C ALA A 226 -41.94 4.37 -62.83
N ASP A 227 -43.07 3.75 -63.07
CA ASP A 227 -43.30 2.71 -64.05
C ASP A 227 -43.25 3.34 -65.45
N ALA A 228 -42.43 2.82 -66.33
CA ALA A 228 -42.48 3.09 -67.76
C ALA A 228 -41.93 1.93 -68.61
N GLY A 229 -42.79 1.20 -69.25
CA GLY A 229 -42.94 0.91 -70.65
C GLY A 229 -41.94 -0.02 -71.34
#